data_425f7d8a55a954af7e4a767d456d9912
#
_entry.id   425f7d8a55a954af7e4a767d456d9912
#
_cell.length_a   1.000
_cell.length_b   1.000
_cell.length_c   1.000
_cell.angle_alpha   90.00
_cell.angle_beta   90.00
_cell.angle_gamma   90.00
#
_symmetry.space_group_name_H-M   'P 1'
#
loop_
_entity.id
_entity.type
_entity.pdbx_description
1 polymer ?
#
loop_
_entity_poly.entity_id
_entity_poly.type
_entity_poly.pdbx_seq_one_letter_code
_entity_poly.pdbx_strand_id
1 'polypeptide(L)'
;SVVVSSRTMGGRYFNVFRYSDFGTAEGIWDSAVYSGAQNNGCVALENACNGEILMVSAKNVDSGADVTLALQSIPIGPQRQAVGIYFKEVTGSESSNDLASDWSGPFRVTEKPSAYSTMIQLKNKDIAFYYEECDSLRTYGYDMVYKELQLSEITDGKYRSK
;
A
#
# COMPACT_ATOMS: atom_id res chain seq x y z
N SER A 1 9.53 -1.64 -15.05
CA SER A 1 9.95 -0.78 -13.90
C SER A 1 9.91 -1.58 -12.60
N VAL A 2 10.66 -1.14 -11.60
CA VAL A 2 10.58 -1.59 -10.21
C VAL A 2 10.17 -0.41 -9.35
N VAL A 3 9.20 -0.63 -8.47
CA VAL A 3 8.77 0.36 -7.48
C VAL A 3 9.30 -0.04 -6.10
N VAL A 4 9.91 0.89 -5.41
CA VAL A 4 10.34 0.73 -4.02
C VAL A 4 9.55 1.70 -3.16
N SER A 5 8.90 1.16 -2.12
CA SER A 5 8.19 1.93 -1.10
C SER A 5 8.96 1.82 0.21
N SER A 6 9.61 2.91 0.62
CA SER A 6 10.44 2.97 1.82
C SER A 6 9.71 3.66 2.96
N ARG A 7 9.89 3.14 4.17
CA ARG A 7 9.33 3.75 5.38
C ARG A 7 10.02 5.07 5.71
N THR A 8 9.23 6.03 6.15
CA THR A 8 9.72 7.28 6.76
C THR A 8 8.73 7.79 7.78
N MET A 9 9.16 8.72 8.62
CA MET A 9 8.27 9.36 9.59
C MET A 9 7.15 10.13 8.87
N GLY A 10 5.91 9.86 9.24
CA GLY A 10 4.74 10.55 8.70
C GLY A 10 4.20 10.03 7.38
N GLY A 11 4.88 9.08 6.71
CA GLY A 11 4.47 8.60 5.40
C GLY A 11 5.42 7.56 4.78
N ARG A 12 5.60 7.68 3.47
CA ARG A 12 6.46 6.81 2.65
C ARG A 12 7.38 7.63 1.78
N TYR A 13 8.47 7.02 1.30
CA TYR A 13 9.18 7.47 0.10
C TYR A 13 8.95 6.47 -1.02
N PHE A 14 8.63 6.96 -2.20
CA PHE A 14 8.57 6.14 -3.42
C PHE A 14 9.76 6.43 -4.32
N ASN A 15 10.36 5.35 -4.84
CA ASN A 15 11.37 5.38 -5.89
C ASN A 15 10.93 4.48 -7.02
N VAL A 16 11.19 4.90 -8.25
CA VAL A 16 10.98 4.09 -9.45
C VAL A 16 12.29 3.86 -10.16
N PHE A 17 12.61 2.60 -10.43
CA PHE A 17 13.69 2.21 -11.33
C PHE A 17 13.11 1.85 -12.70
N ARG A 18 13.61 2.48 -13.74
CA ARG A 18 13.24 2.17 -15.13
C ARG A 18 14.35 1.46 -15.82
N TYR A 19 14.07 0.24 -16.29
CA TYR A 19 14.99 -0.49 -17.14
C TYR A 19 15.11 0.21 -18.49
N SER A 20 16.34 0.47 -18.93
CA SER A 20 16.69 0.76 -20.33
C SER A 20 16.91 -0.54 -21.10
N ASP A 21 17.46 -1.55 -20.45
CA ASP A 21 17.60 -2.91 -20.95
C ASP A 21 17.29 -3.91 -19.80
N PHE A 22 16.22 -4.69 -19.97
CA PHE A 22 15.82 -5.68 -18.98
C PHE A 22 16.79 -6.88 -18.94
N GLY A 23 17.40 -7.23 -20.08
CA GLY A 23 18.31 -8.38 -20.19
C GLY A 23 19.62 -8.16 -19.43
N THR A 24 20.13 -6.92 -19.41
CA THR A 24 21.34 -6.54 -18.66
C THR A 24 21.03 -5.94 -17.29
N ALA A 25 19.76 -5.74 -16.97
CA ALA A 25 19.30 -5.03 -15.78
C ALA A 25 19.80 -3.57 -15.67
N GLU A 26 20.18 -2.97 -16.79
CA GLU A 26 20.54 -1.55 -16.84
C GLU A 26 19.30 -0.66 -16.77
N GLY A 27 19.46 0.50 -16.15
CA GLY A 27 18.35 1.45 -16.01
C GLY A 27 18.71 2.65 -15.15
N ILE A 28 17.69 3.46 -14.85
CA ILE A 28 17.85 4.71 -14.12
C ILE A 28 16.82 4.77 -12.99
N TRP A 29 17.27 5.22 -11.83
CA TRP A 29 16.40 5.57 -10.71
C TRP A 29 15.86 7.00 -10.83
N ASP A 30 14.59 7.19 -10.64
CA ASP A 30 14.04 8.51 -10.30
C ASP A 30 14.55 8.94 -8.91
N SER A 31 14.47 10.22 -8.60
CA SER A 31 14.66 10.70 -7.23
C SER A 31 13.55 10.17 -6.33
N ALA A 32 13.89 9.86 -5.07
CA ALA A 32 12.91 9.48 -4.07
C ALA A 32 11.98 10.66 -3.76
N VAL A 33 10.66 10.40 -3.74
CA VAL A 33 9.65 11.42 -3.46
C VAL A 33 8.82 11.03 -2.25
N TYR A 34 8.67 11.97 -1.33
CA TYR A 34 7.88 11.79 -0.11
C TYR A 34 6.38 11.77 -0.41
N SER A 35 5.70 10.82 0.22
CA SER A 35 4.25 10.64 0.17
C SER A 35 3.69 10.76 1.59
N GLY A 36 2.83 11.72 1.80
CA GLY A 36 2.22 12.00 3.10
C GLY A 36 1.09 13.02 2.98
N ALA A 37 0.72 13.66 4.08
CA ALA A 37 -0.45 14.55 4.13
C ALA A 37 -0.39 15.74 3.15
N GLN A 38 0.81 16.28 2.88
CA GLN A 38 0.97 17.48 2.04
C GLN A 38 0.70 17.25 0.56
N ASN A 39 0.70 16.00 0.09
CA ASN A 39 0.44 15.67 -1.31
C ASN A 39 -0.68 14.64 -1.48
N ASN A 40 -1.58 14.56 -0.50
CA ASN A 40 -2.66 13.57 -0.48
C ASN A 40 -2.12 12.13 -0.67
N GLY A 41 -0.99 11.84 -0.04
CA GLY A 41 -0.27 10.58 -0.15
C GLY A 41 -0.61 9.60 0.97
N CYS A 42 0.26 8.61 1.14
CA CYS A 42 0.15 7.61 2.20
C CYS A 42 0.58 8.20 3.55
N VAL A 43 -0.37 8.48 4.43
CA VAL A 43 -0.10 9.09 5.74
C VAL A 43 0.13 8.03 6.81
N ALA A 44 1.17 8.23 7.61
CA ALA A 44 1.55 7.39 8.76
C ALA A 44 1.82 8.29 9.97
N LEU A 45 0.76 8.75 10.64
CA LEU A 45 0.87 9.71 11.73
C LEU A 45 1.80 9.22 12.85
N GLU A 46 2.83 9.99 13.14
CA GLU A 46 3.79 9.77 14.23
C GLU A 46 4.46 8.38 14.20
N ASN A 47 4.61 7.78 13.02
CA ASN A 47 5.31 6.52 12.88
C ASN A 47 6.12 6.41 11.59
N ALA A 48 7.08 5.48 11.62
CA ALA A 48 7.83 5.01 10.48
C ALA A 48 7.83 3.48 10.50
N CYS A 49 6.88 2.86 9.82
CA CYS A 49 6.67 1.42 9.88
C CYS A 49 6.77 0.78 8.50
N ASN A 50 7.18 -0.48 8.45
CA ASN A 50 7.15 -1.25 7.23
C ASN A 50 5.70 -1.56 6.83
N GLY A 51 5.49 -1.60 5.54
CA GLY A 51 4.30 -2.05 4.86
C GLY A 51 4.70 -2.50 3.47
N GLU A 52 3.76 -2.98 2.72
CA GLU A 52 4.00 -3.52 1.39
C GLU A 52 3.25 -2.73 0.33
N ILE A 53 3.85 -2.66 -0.86
CA ILE A 53 3.17 -2.21 -2.07
C ILE A 53 2.90 -3.42 -2.96
N LEU A 54 1.64 -3.59 -3.37
CA LEU A 54 1.18 -4.69 -4.23
C LEU A 54 0.44 -4.13 -5.44
N MET A 55 0.78 -4.62 -6.63
CA MET A 55 0.06 -4.29 -7.87
C MET A 55 -0.95 -5.38 -8.19
N VAL A 56 -2.22 -5.03 -8.40
CA VAL A 56 -3.29 -5.97 -8.71
C VAL A 56 -4.11 -5.53 -9.93
N SER A 57 -4.53 -6.51 -10.73
CA SER A 57 -5.48 -6.25 -11.82
C SER A 57 -6.89 -6.11 -11.25
N ALA A 58 -7.60 -5.09 -11.68
CA ALA A 58 -8.92 -4.76 -11.22
C ALA A 58 -9.83 -4.31 -12.36
N LYS A 59 -11.12 -4.21 -12.06
CA LYS A 59 -12.12 -3.58 -12.91
C LYS A 59 -12.76 -2.43 -12.13
N ASN A 60 -12.75 -1.26 -12.72
CA ASN A 60 -13.51 -0.11 -12.22
C ASN A 60 -15.01 -0.42 -12.39
N VAL A 61 -15.77 -0.31 -11.32
CA VAL A 61 -17.19 -0.72 -11.30
C VAL A 61 -18.06 0.22 -12.13
N ASP A 62 -17.79 1.53 -12.06
CA ASP A 62 -18.60 2.56 -12.74
C ASP A 62 -18.36 2.58 -14.25
N SER A 63 -17.10 2.57 -14.67
CA SER A 63 -16.74 2.65 -16.10
C SER A 63 -16.68 1.28 -16.78
N GLY A 64 -16.56 0.19 -16.00
CA GLY A 64 -16.31 -1.14 -16.52
C GLY A 64 -14.90 -1.35 -17.09
N ALA A 65 -14.01 -0.35 -16.98
CA ALA A 65 -12.66 -0.42 -17.50
C ALA A 65 -11.77 -1.36 -16.70
N ASP A 66 -10.89 -2.05 -17.40
CA ASP A 66 -9.81 -2.81 -16.80
C ASP A 66 -8.68 -1.85 -16.38
N VAL A 67 -8.23 -1.95 -15.14
CA VAL A 67 -7.22 -1.08 -14.55
C VAL A 67 -6.21 -1.90 -13.74
N THR A 68 -5.08 -1.29 -13.42
CA THR A 68 -4.16 -1.79 -12.39
C THR A 68 -4.27 -0.89 -11.16
N LEU A 69 -4.38 -1.49 -9.98
CA LEU A 69 -4.29 -0.76 -8.72
C LEU A 69 -2.97 -1.06 -8.03
N ALA A 70 -2.36 -0.02 -7.49
CA ALA A 70 -1.36 -0.13 -6.44
C ALA A 70 -2.07 -0.10 -5.09
N LEU A 71 -1.78 -1.07 -4.23
CA LEU A 71 -2.22 -1.13 -2.84
C LEU A 71 -1.01 -0.89 -1.95
N GLN A 72 -1.09 0.01 -0.96
CA GLN A 72 -0.02 0.27 0.00
C GLN A 72 -0.53 0.07 1.41
N SER A 73 0.01 -0.92 2.13
CA SER A 73 -0.29 -1.14 3.54
C SER A 73 0.63 -0.35 4.46
N ILE A 74 0.08 0.18 5.56
CA ILE A 74 0.83 0.97 6.54
C ILE A 74 -0.01 1.16 7.81
N PRO A 75 0.58 1.23 9.03
CA PRO A 75 -0.13 1.78 10.18
C PRO A 75 -0.45 3.26 9.94
N ILE A 76 -1.73 3.60 10.01
CA ILE A 76 -2.21 4.97 9.76
C ILE A 76 -1.81 5.88 10.92
N GLY A 77 -1.83 5.33 12.14
CA GLY A 77 -1.46 6.08 13.35
C GLY A 77 -2.66 6.61 14.15
N PRO A 78 -2.41 7.47 15.15
CA PRO A 78 -1.09 7.92 15.57
C PRO A 78 -0.22 6.79 16.12
N GLN A 79 1.08 6.88 15.90
CA GLN A 79 2.06 5.85 16.23
C GLN A 79 1.79 4.51 15.48
N ARG A 80 2.20 3.36 16.04
CA ARG A 80 2.01 2.04 15.45
C ARG A 80 0.63 1.48 15.79
N GLN A 81 -0.40 2.01 15.15
CA GLN A 81 -1.77 1.52 15.30
C GLN A 81 -2.61 1.73 14.03
N ALA A 82 -3.75 1.07 13.99
CA ALA A 82 -4.72 1.18 12.92
C ALA A 82 -4.11 0.87 11.54
N VAL A 83 -3.50 -0.33 11.37
CA VAL A 83 -3.00 -0.73 10.06
C VAL A 83 -4.13 -0.67 9.02
N GLY A 84 -3.83 -0.08 7.87
CA GLY A 84 -4.76 0.11 6.78
C GLY A 84 -4.10 0.00 5.43
N ILE A 85 -4.90 0.11 4.39
CA ILE A 85 -4.50 -0.04 2.99
C ILE A 85 -4.97 1.20 2.22
N TYR A 86 -4.03 1.91 1.63
CA TYR A 86 -4.27 2.92 0.61
C TYR A 86 -4.32 2.28 -0.76
N PHE A 87 -5.03 2.87 -1.70
CA PHE A 87 -5.07 2.39 -3.08
C PHE A 87 -5.03 3.53 -4.09
N LYS A 88 -4.52 3.22 -5.30
CA LYS A 88 -4.40 4.17 -6.40
C LYS A 88 -4.42 3.44 -7.74
N GLU A 89 -5.11 3.99 -8.75
CA GLU A 89 -4.95 3.53 -10.15
C GLU A 89 -3.56 3.89 -10.66
N VAL A 90 -2.94 2.94 -11.36
CA VAL A 90 -1.63 3.10 -11.99
C VAL A 90 -1.64 2.58 -13.42
N THR A 91 -0.84 3.19 -14.27
CA THR A 91 -0.70 2.83 -15.70
C THR A 91 0.49 1.92 -15.96
N GLY A 92 1.43 1.84 -14.99
CA GLY A 92 2.71 1.14 -15.13
C GLY A 92 3.85 2.02 -15.66
N SER A 93 3.57 3.31 -15.91
CA SER A 93 4.56 4.31 -16.37
C SER A 93 4.79 5.45 -15.37
N GLU A 94 4.27 5.31 -14.15
CA GLU A 94 4.37 6.33 -13.10
C GLU A 94 5.83 6.70 -12.81
N SER A 95 6.04 7.99 -12.58
CA SER A 95 7.23 8.51 -11.91
C SER A 95 7.12 8.35 -10.39
N SER A 96 8.22 8.57 -9.68
CA SER A 96 8.18 8.64 -8.22
C SER A 96 7.24 9.74 -7.71
N ASN A 97 7.11 10.88 -8.44
CA ASN A 97 6.16 11.94 -8.13
C ASN A 97 4.70 11.46 -8.26
N ASP A 98 4.40 10.75 -9.37
CA ASP A 98 3.05 10.24 -9.59
C ASP A 98 2.65 9.23 -8.49
N LEU A 99 3.58 8.37 -8.07
CA LEU A 99 3.34 7.43 -6.98
C LEU A 99 3.26 8.09 -5.60
N ALA A 100 3.87 9.24 -5.39
CA ALA A 100 3.87 9.89 -4.08
C ALA A 100 2.56 10.59 -3.74
N SER A 101 1.73 10.95 -4.71
CA SER A 101 0.52 11.76 -4.51
C SER A 101 -0.77 11.03 -4.81
N ASP A 102 -1.89 11.62 -4.37
CA ASP A 102 -3.25 11.28 -4.78
C ASP A 102 -3.66 9.80 -4.53
N TRP A 103 -3.33 9.31 -3.37
CA TRP A 103 -3.81 8.02 -2.88
C TRP A 103 -5.23 8.13 -2.32
N SER A 104 -6.05 7.13 -2.57
CA SER A 104 -7.38 6.96 -2.00
C SER A 104 -7.32 6.07 -0.76
N GLY A 105 -8.33 6.19 0.09
CA GLY A 105 -8.39 5.47 1.38
C GLY A 105 -7.94 6.36 2.55
N PRO A 106 -7.43 5.79 3.65
CA PRO A 106 -7.15 4.37 3.83
C PRO A 106 -8.38 3.52 4.20
N PHE A 107 -8.42 2.29 3.72
CA PHE A 107 -9.27 1.26 4.31
C PHE A 107 -8.60 0.78 5.60
N ARG A 108 -9.26 0.90 6.74
CA ARG A 108 -8.75 0.45 8.04
C ARG A 108 -9.04 -1.02 8.25
N VAL A 109 -7.99 -1.81 8.41
CA VAL A 109 -8.09 -3.26 8.66
C VAL A 109 -8.36 -3.54 10.14
N THR A 110 -7.81 -2.71 11.02
CA THR A 110 -8.00 -2.77 12.48
C THR A 110 -7.86 -1.38 13.09
N GLU A 111 -8.47 -1.18 14.26
CA GLU A 111 -8.29 0.03 15.09
C GLU A 111 -7.25 -0.17 16.20
N LYS A 112 -6.77 -1.41 16.39
CA LYS A 112 -5.84 -1.76 17.47
C LYS A 112 -4.40 -1.32 17.18
N PRO A 113 -3.54 -1.31 18.21
CA PRO A 113 -2.10 -1.24 18.01
C PRO A 113 -1.64 -2.29 17.01
N SER A 114 -0.92 -1.86 15.99
CA SER A 114 -0.52 -2.71 14.85
C SER A 114 0.74 -2.15 14.21
N ALA A 115 1.54 -3.01 13.59
CA ALA A 115 2.84 -2.61 13.05
C ALA A 115 3.07 -3.12 11.63
N TYR A 116 3.95 -4.09 11.46
CA TYR A 116 4.35 -4.55 10.13
C TYR A 116 3.23 -5.31 9.43
N SER A 117 3.19 -5.19 8.13
CA SER A 117 2.20 -5.87 7.29
C SER A 117 2.78 -6.28 5.94
N THR A 118 2.23 -7.34 5.40
CA THR A 118 2.51 -7.84 4.06
C THR A 118 1.21 -8.34 3.42
N MET A 119 1.16 -8.39 2.10
CA MET A 119 -0.02 -8.82 1.36
C MET A 119 0.34 -9.48 0.04
N ILE A 120 -0.51 -10.40 -0.39
CA ILE A 120 -0.41 -11.05 -1.69
C ILE A 120 -1.81 -11.31 -2.24
N GLN A 121 -1.96 -11.27 -3.57
CA GLN A 121 -3.20 -11.68 -4.20
C GLN A 121 -3.26 -13.20 -4.33
N LEU A 122 -4.33 -13.80 -3.82
CA LEU A 122 -4.60 -15.23 -3.89
C LEU A 122 -5.14 -15.63 -5.27
N LYS A 123 -5.22 -16.95 -5.52
CA LYS A 123 -5.79 -17.48 -6.77
C LYS A 123 -7.28 -17.14 -6.95
N ASN A 124 -8.03 -17.04 -5.86
CA ASN A 124 -9.44 -16.61 -5.85
C ASN A 124 -9.59 -15.10 -6.03
N LYS A 125 -8.47 -14.36 -6.17
CA LYS A 125 -8.37 -12.91 -6.34
C LYS A 125 -8.58 -12.08 -5.09
N ASP A 126 -8.85 -12.66 -3.93
CA ASP A 126 -8.81 -11.97 -2.65
C ASP A 126 -7.39 -11.58 -2.28
N ILE A 127 -7.26 -10.61 -1.39
CA ILE A 127 -5.99 -10.16 -0.85
C ILE A 127 -5.76 -10.86 0.49
N ALA A 128 -4.80 -11.78 0.52
CA ALA A 128 -4.28 -12.30 1.78
C ALA A 128 -3.47 -11.20 2.44
N PHE A 129 -3.90 -10.77 3.61
CA PHE A 129 -3.29 -9.71 4.39
C PHE A 129 -2.79 -10.26 5.72
N TYR A 130 -1.51 -10.13 5.96
CA TYR A 130 -0.83 -10.62 7.16
C TYR A 130 -0.20 -9.45 7.90
N TYR A 131 -0.51 -9.28 9.18
CA TYR A 131 -0.05 -8.11 9.92
C TYR A 131 0.13 -8.37 11.42
N GLU A 132 0.91 -7.53 12.03
CA GLU A 132 1.13 -7.49 13.48
C GLU A 132 0.04 -6.69 14.17
N GLU A 133 -0.60 -7.28 15.18
CA GLU A 133 -1.60 -6.62 16.03
C GLU A 133 -1.36 -6.98 17.49
N CYS A 134 -1.59 -6.06 18.41
CA CYS A 134 -1.60 -6.39 19.82
C CYS A 134 -2.85 -5.85 20.52
N ASP A 135 -3.25 -6.52 21.57
CA ASP A 135 -4.24 -5.99 22.49
C ASP A 135 -3.60 -4.86 23.32
N SER A 136 -4.30 -3.76 23.50
CA SER A 136 -3.86 -2.60 24.29
C SER A 136 -3.51 -2.96 25.74
N LEU A 137 -3.95 -4.11 26.24
CA LEU A 137 -3.63 -4.65 27.55
C LEU A 137 -2.30 -5.41 27.62
N ARG A 138 -1.67 -5.70 26.48
CA ARG A 138 -0.37 -6.38 26.43
C ARG A 138 0.78 -5.39 26.54
N THR A 139 1.70 -5.66 27.43
CA THR A 139 2.87 -4.83 27.66
C THR A 139 3.98 -5.08 26.65
N TYR A 140 3.99 -6.23 25.96
CA TYR A 140 5.06 -6.63 25.03
C TYR A 140 4.54 -7.56 23.92
N GLY A 141 5.05 -7.31 22.70
CA GLY A 141 4.89 -8.15 21.53
C GLY A 141 3.59 -7.94 20.76
N TYR A 142 3.60 -8.48 19.54
CA TYR A 142 2.46 -8.51 18.64
C TYR A 142 2.05 -9.96 18.37
N ASP A 143 0.77 -10.15 18.16
CA ASP A 143 0.26 -11.37 17.54
C ASP A 143 0.29 -11.19 16.02
N MET A 144 0.47 -12.30 15.29
CA MET A 144 0.35 -12.30 13.84
C MET A 144 -1.08 -12.62 13.45
N VAL A 145 -1.70 -11.71 12.72
CA VAL A 145 -3.11 -11.82 12.29
C VAL A 145 -3.16 -12.00 10.78
N TYR A 146 -3.99 -12.93 10.33
CA TYR A 146 -4.28 -13.19 8.94
C TYR A 146 -5.73 -12.81 8.62
N LYS A 147 -5.93 -12.09 7.51
CA LYS A 147 -7.25 -11.81 6.93
C LYS A 147 -7.25 -12.03 5.43
N GLU A 148 -8.37 -12.46 4.90
CA GLU A 148 -8.66 -12.41 3.47
C GLU A 148 -9.61 -11.24 3.23
N LEU A 149 -9.23 -10.32 2.34
CA LEU A 149 -9.94 -9.09 2.07
C LEU A 149 -10.34 -9.06 0.59
N GLN A 150 -11.57 -8.68 0.29
CA GLN A 150 -11.98 -8.43 -1.08
C GLN A 150 -11.54 -7.03 -1.53
N LEU A 151 -11.17 -6.90 -2.80
CA LEU A 151 -10.78 -5.61 -3.35
C LEU A 151 -11.92 -4.59 -3.26
N SER A 152 -13.16 -5.03 -3.36
CA SER A 152 -14.36 -4.20 -3.16
C SER A 152 -14.48 -3.65 -1.75
N GLU A 153 -14.06 -4.39 -0.73
CA GLU A 153 -14.04 -3.89 0.66
C GLU A 153 -12.96 -2.81 0.83
N ILE A 154 -11.75 -3.07 0.32
CA ILE A 154 -10.62 -2.12 0.40
C ILE A 154 -10.96 -0.79 -0.29
N THR A 155 -11.76 -0.83 -1.34
CA THR A 155 -12.00 0.33 -2.23
C THR A 155 -13.41 0.91 -2.12
N ASP A 156 -14.16 0.53 -1.08
CA ASP A 156 -15.56 0.96 -0.87
C ASP A 156 -16.44 0.74 -2.12
N GLY A 157 -16.35 -0.45 -2.70
CA GLY A 157 -17.11 -0.86 -3.89
C GLY A 157 -16.65 -0.28 -5.22
N LYS A 158 -15.67 0.61 -5.24
CA LYS A 158 -15.21 1.32 -6.46
C LYS A 158 -14.52 0.39 -7.47
N TYR A 159 -13.84 -0.63 -6.97
CA TYR A 159 -13.15 -1.62 -7.80
C TYR A 159 -13.48 -3.05 -7.35
N ARG A 160 -13.43 -3.97 -8.31
CA ARG A 160 -13.49 -5.41 -8.05
C ARG A 160 -12.31 -6.12 -8.70
N SER A 161 -11.94 -7.26 -8.16
CA SER A 161 -10.89 -8.12 -8.73
C SER A 161 -11.26 -8.61 -10.14
N LYS A 162 -10.23 -8.80 -10.97
CA LYS A 162 -10.34 -9.30 -12.34
C LYS A 162 -9.79 -10.71 -12.47
#